data_334045a2ecb2b22907181e7ebef19cc2
#
_entry.id   334045a2ecb2b22907181e7ebef19cc2
#
_cell.length_a   1.000
_cell.length_b   1.000
_cell.length_c   1.000
_cell.angle_alpha   90.00
_cell.angle_beta   90.00
_cell.angle_gamma   90.00
#
_symmetry.space_group_name_H-M   'P 1'
#
loop_
_entity.id
_entity.type
_entity.pdbx_description
1 polymer ?
#
loop_
_entity_poly.entity_id
_entity_poly.type
_entity_poly.pdbx_seq_one_letter_code
_entity_poly.pdbx_strand_id
1 'polypeptide(L)'
;VDYSNKRKFKIEPKHIIATTPESLEVILMSESYDPEELFSNIRFIVIDEVHYFAENYRGAQLLSIIERIQTYSKYDIQRIGLSATVGNPEEILDWISGSSKRGKSVIKPENKGNKSKILIRYFDEFSEDTVSCLLPELRGKKALFFCNSRTNSEMMSRILKNLGLNAKVHHSSVSKNLREISEDKLKNYPGEMCLCCTSTMELGIDVGELDVVMQLNSPSAVASFRQRMGRTGRRKGTMSHYEFCVDEEFYLINAIAIVELARQKWIESTPTPLAAYT
;
A
#
# COMPACT_ATOMS: atom_id res chain seq x y z
N VAL A 1 -3.60 2.35 -18.04
CA VAL A 1 -4.65 2.89 -18.95
C VAL A 1 -4.37 2.29 -20.32
N ASP A 2 -5.32 1.53 -20.84
CA ASP A 2 -5.22 0.89 -22.14
C ASP A 2 -5.11 1.96 -23.26
N TYR A 3 -4.30 1.72 -24.27
CA TYR A 3 -4.07 2.65 -25.39
C TYR A 3 -5.38 3.05 -26.10
N SER A 4 -6.38 2.17 -26.13
CA SER A 4 -7.72 2.45 -26.65
C SER A 4 -8.48 3.51 -25.87
N ASN A 5 -8.29 3.58 -24.55
CA ASN A 5 -8.91 4.56 -23.68
C ASN A 5 -8.25 5.96 -23.76
N LYS A 6 -6.95 6.03 -24.11
CA LYS A 6 -6.26 7.31 -24.34
C LYS A 6 -6.82 8.03 -25.58
N ARG A 7 -7.17 7.27 -26.63
CA ARG A 7 -7.77 7.83 -27.85
C ARG A 7 -9.21 8.33 -27.62
N LYS A 8 -10.00 7.63 -26.80
CA LYS A 8 -11.34 8.07 -26.39
C LYS A 8 -11.31 9.34 -25.53
N PHE A 9 -10.31 9.50 -24.69
CA PHE A 9 -10.14 10.68 -23.84
C PHE A 9 -9.99 11.98 -24.64
N LYS A 10 -9.32 11.91 -25.81
CA LYS A 10 -9.16 13.07 -26.70
C LYS A 10 -10.48 13.51 -27.37
N ILE A 11 -11.42 12.58 -27.53
CA ILE A 11 -12.70 12.83 -28.23
C ILE A 11 -13.81 13.25 -27.24
N GLU A 12 -13.79 12.70 -26.03
CA GLU A 12 -14.80 12.95 -24.99
C GLU A 12 -14.11 13.14 -23.63
N PRO A 13 -13.74 14.37 -23.25
CA PRO A 13 -13.15 14.61 -21.94
C PRO A 13 -14.13 14.20 -20.82
N LYS A 14 -13.63 13.43 -19.86
CA LYS A 14 -14.41 12.93 -18.73
C LYS A 14 -14.31 13.89 -17.53
N HIS A 15 -15.31 13.87 -16.67
CA HIS A 15 -15.32 14.68 -15.44
C HIS A 15 -14.29 14.23 -14.40
N ILE A 16 -13.88 12.97 -14.44
CA ILE A 16 -12.91 12.36 -13.53
C ILE A 16 -11.88 11.57 -14.34
N ILE A 17 -10.61 11.82 -14.05
CA ILE A 17 -9.48 11.11 -14.66
C ILE A 17 -8.68 10.43 -13.55
N ALA A 18 -8.57 9.10 -13.62
CA ALA A 18 -7.64 8.34 -12.80
C ALA A 18 -6.38 8.04 -13.62
N THR A 19 -5.22 8.49 -13.14
CA THR A 19 -3.97 8.43 -13.90
C THR A 19 -2.77 8.37 -12.96
N THR A 20 -1.57 8.18 -13.53
CA THR A 20 -0.30 8.26 -12.80
C THR A 20 0.45 9.55 -13.13
N PRO A 21 1.39 10.01 -12.27
CA PRO A 21 2.19 11.19 -12.57
C PRO A 21 2.91 11.09 -13.92
N GLU A 22 3.46 9.93 -14.24
CA GLU A 22 4.17 9.71 -15.49
C GLU A 22 3.25 9.86 -16.72
N SER A 23 2.00 9.44 -16.59
CA SER A 23 1.00 9.60 -17.66
C SER A 23 0.56 11.06 -17.82
N LEU A 24 0.45 11.81 -16.72
CA LEU A 24 0.19 13.26 -16.76
C LEU A 24 1.35 14.01 -17.41
N GLU A 25 2.59 13.64 -17.08
CA GLU A 25 3.78 14.22 -17.72
C GLU A 25 3.73 14.04 -19.24
N VAL A 26 3.43 12.83 -19.72
CA VAL A 26 3.28 12.57 -21.16
C VAL A 26 2.19 13.43 -21.80
N ILE A 27 1.08 13.66 -21.11
CA ILE A 27 0.00 14.54 -21.60
C ILE A 27 0.48 15.99 -21.69
N LEU A 28 1.15 16.50 -20.65
CA LEU A 28 1.66 17.86 -20.58
C LEU A 28 2.78 18.15 -21.60
N MET A 29 3.54 17.13 -21.99
CA MET A 29 4.65 17.23 -22.95
C MET A 29 4.21 16.96 -24.40
N SER A 30 3.00 16.48 -24.62
CA SER A 30 2.53 16.04 -25.93
C SER A 30 1.88 17.17 -26.71
N GLU A 31 2.37 17.46 -27.90
CA GLU A 31 1.74 18.37 -28.86
C GLU A 31 0.33 17.94 -29.30
N SER A 32 -0.05 16.70 -29.01
CA SER A 32 -1.36 16.14 -29.38
C SER A 32 -2.49 16.56 -28.45
N TYR A 33 -2.19 17.21 -27.34
CA TYR A 33 -3.17 17.68 -26.37
C TYR A 33 -2.97 19.18 -26.13
N ASP A 34 -4.08 19.89 -26.00
CA ASP A 34 -4.06 21.26 -25.50
C ASP A 34 -4.24 21.24 -23.96
N PRO A 35 -3.19 21.60 -23.20
CA PRO A 35 -3.27 21.60 -21.74
C PRO A 35 -4.31 22.57 -21.20
N GLU A 36 -4.54 23.70 -21.88
CA GLU A 36 -5.55 24.69 -21.46
C GLU A 36 -6.96 24.13 -21.61
N GLU A 37 -7.26 23.45 -22.73
CA GLU A 37 -8.54 22.76 -22.93
C GLU A 37 -8.77 21.68 -21.86
N LEU A 38 -7.75 20.89 -21.54
CA LEU A 38 -7.87 19.77 -20.62
C LEU A 38 -7.95 20.19 -19.15
N PHE A 39 -7.16 21.19 -18.74
CA PHE A 39 -6.94 21.48 -17.33
C PHE A 39 -7.58 22.79 -16.84
N SER A 40 -8.14 23.63 -17.73
CA SER A 40 -8.70 24.94 -17.35
C SER A 40 -9.82 24.88 -16.32
N ASN A 41 -10.57 23.80 -16.24
CA ASN A 41 -11.70 23.64 -15.34
C ASN A 41 -11.46 22.65 -14.19
N ILE A 42 -10.20 22.21 -13.97
CA ILE A 42 -9.87 21.34 -12.85
C ILE A 42 -10.04 22.11 -11.54
N ARG A 43 -10.76 21.50 -10.61
CA ARG A 43 -11.02 22.05 -9.27
C ARG A 43 -10.40 21.22 -8.16
N PHE A 44 -10.16 19.92 -8.40
CA PHE A 44 -9.70 18.99 -7.41
C PHE A 44 -8.61 18.09 -7.98
N ILE A 45 -7.57 17.86 -7.20
CA ILE A 45 -6.58 16.80 -7.42
C ILE A 45 -6.55 15.94 -6.18
N VAL A 46 -6.83 14.65 -6.34
CA VAL A 46 -6.76 13.66 -5.28
C VAL A 46 -5.51 12.82 -5.49
N ILE A 47 -4.65 12.76 -4.48
CA ILE A 47 -3.41 12.00 -4.47
C ILE A 47 -3.61 10.83 -3.52
N ASP A 48 -3.77 9.64 -4.08
CA ASP A 48 -3.86 8.41 -3.28
C ASP A 48 -2.48 7.97 -2.82
N GLU A 49 -2.40 7.40 -1.61
CA GLU A 49 -1.16 6.97 -0.96
C GLU A 49 -0.06 8.08 -0.98
N VAL A 50 -0.45 9.32 -0.65
CA VAL A 50 0.41 10.50 -0.74
C VAL A 50 1.74 10.35 -0.01
N HIS A 51 1.78 9.59 1.10
CA HIS A 51 3.00 9.31 1.85
C HIS A 51 4.05 8.58 1.01
N TYR A 52 3.64 7.69 0.11
CA TYR A 52 4.56 7.00 -0.79
C TYR A 52 5.28 7.96 -1.75
N PHE A 53 4.59 9.02 -2.18
CA PHE A 53 5.21 10.05 -3.01
C PHE A 53 6.16 10.95 -2.19
N ALA A 54 5.81 11.26 -0.95
CA ALA A 54 6.62 12.10 -0.10
C ALA A 54 8.03 11.53 0.18
N GLU A 55 8.17 10.21 0.20
CA GLU A 55 9.43 9.52 0.50
C GLU A 55 10.45 9.47 -0.65
N ASN A 56 10.07 9.84 -1.87
CA ASN A 56 10.91 9.60 -3.03
C ASN A 56 10.86 10.71 -4.10
N TYR A 57 11.76 10.62 -5.08
CA TYR A 57 11.88 11.58 -6.19
C TYR A 57 10.60 11.73 -7.03
N ARG A 58 9.73 10.70 -7.07
CA ARG A 58 8.44 10.78 -7.76
C ARG A 58 7.51 11.83 -7.13
N GLY A 59 7.72 12.13 -5.85
CA GLY A 59 6.99 13.21 -5.17
C GLY A 59 7.35 14.59 -5.70
N ALA A 60 8.63 14.86 -5.92
CA ALA A 60 9.05 16.11 -6.55
C ALA A 60 8.49 16.25 -7.96
N GLN A 61 8.51 15.17 -8.76
CA GLN A 61 7.89 15.13 -10.08
C GLN A 61 6.38 15.40 -10.00
N LEU A 62 5.67 14.72 -9.08
CA LEU A 62 4.24 14.90 -8.89
C LEU A 62 3.90 16.35 -8.55
N LEU A 63 4.63 16.97 -7.63
CA LEU A 63 4.41 18.36 -7.23
C LEU A 63 4.66 19.31 -8.42
N SER A 64 5.74 19.12 -9.18
CA SER A 64 6.02 19.88 -10.40
C SER A 64 4.88 19.77 -11.43
N ILE A 65 4.33 18.57 -11.63
CA ILE A 65 3.19 18.34 -12.51
C ILE A 65 1.96 19.12 -12.01
N ILE A 66 1.67 19.05 -10.71
CA ILE A 66 0.53 19.74 -10.10
C ILE A 66 0.67 21.26 -10.26
N GLU A 67 1.85 21.81 -10.02
CA GLU A 67 2.12 23.25 -10.20
C GLU A 67 1.93 23.67 -11.66
N ARG A 68 2.38 22.88 -12.61
CA ARG A 68 2.17 23.16 -14.04
C ARG A 68 0.69 23.07 -14.42
N ILE A 69 -0.06 22.11 -13.93
CA ILE A 69 -1.52 22.02 -14.13
C ILE A 69 -2.22 23.23 -13.50
N GLN A 70 -1.75 23.70 -12.33
CA GLN A 70 -2.28 24.88 -11.66
C GLN A 70 -2.20 26.12 -12.56
N THR A 71 -1.16 26.28 -13.39
CA THR A 71 -1.03 27.44 -14.29
C THR A 71 -2.09 27.48 -15.39
N TYR A 72 -2.65 26.35 -15.78
CA TYR A 72 -3.73 26.26 -16.78
C TYR A 72 -5.13 26.40 -16.15
N SER A 73 -5.25 26.11 -14.84
CA SER A 73 -6.56 26.13 -14.19
C SER A 73 -7.04 27.54 -13.88
N LYS A 74 -8.33 27.81 -14.13
CA LYS A 74 -9.03 29.02 -13.72
C LYS A 74 -9.27 29.12 -12.22
N TYR A 75 -9.04 28.03 -11.50
CA TYR A 75 -9.32 27.89 -10.07
C TYR A 75 -8.02 27.61 -9.32
N ASP A 76 -7.94 28.04 -8.07
CA ASP A 76 -6.97 27.50 -7.12
C ASP A 76 -7.39 26.06 -6.80
N ILE A 77 -6.64 25.09 -7.35
CA ILE A 77 -6.97 23.66 -7.29
C ILE A 77 -6.91 23.17 -5.85
N GLN A 78 -7.98 22.57 -5.37
CA GLN A 78 -7.97 21.89 -4.07
C GLN A 78 -7.17 20.57 -4.17
N ARG A 79 -6.13 20.47 -3.36
CA ARG A 79 -5.26 19.29 -3.30
C ARG A 79 -5.66 18.44 -2.10
N ILE A 80 -5.94 17.17 -2.32
CA ILE A 80 -6.42 16.23 -1.32
C ILE A 80 -5.47 15.06 -1.29
N GLY A 81 -4.73 14.91 -0.20
CA GLY A 81 -3.88 13.74 0.04
C GLY A 81 -4.64 12.67 0.82
N LEU A 82 -4.74 11.47 0.27
CA LEU A 82 -5.18 10.28 0.99
C LEU A 82 -3.96 9.50 1.43
N SER A 83 -3.92 9.11 2.69
CA SER A 83 -2.78 8.41 3.27
C SER A 83 -3.22 7.31 4.21
N ALA A 84 -2.43 6.26 4.29
CA ALA A 84 -2.38 5.43 5.49
C ALA A 84 -1.92 6.28 6.70
N THR A 85 -1.79 5.68 7.85
CA THR A 85 -1.32 6.38 9.04
C THR A 85 0.15 6.80 8.88
N VAL A 86 0.43 8.08 9.05
CA VAL A 86 1.76 8.71 9.00
C VAL A 86 2.04 9.47 10.28
N GLY A 87 3.32 9.65 10.63
CA GLY A 87 3.73 10.33 11.86
C GLY A 87 3.61 11.85 11.80
N ASN A 88 3.75 12.45 10.62
CA ASN A 88 3.82 13.91 10.40
C ASN A 88 2.86 14.39 9.29
N PRO A 89 1.54 14.21 9.45
CA PRO A 89 0.58 14.54 8.39
C PRO A 89 0.54 16.04 8.07
N GLU A 90 0.86 16.91 9.01
CA GLU A 90 0.92 18.35 8.84
C GLU A 90 2.04 18.75 7.86
N GLU A 91 3.22 18.13 7.96
CA GLU A 91 4.34 18.37 7.03
C GLU A 91 4.02 17.88 5.61
N ILE A 92 3.36 16.72 5.49
CA ILE A 92 2.90 16.21 4.20
C ILE A 92 1.86 17.15 3.59
N LEU A 93 0.94 17.68 4.40
CA LEU A 93 -0.06 18.66 3.96
C LEU A 93 0.62 19.95 3.49
N ASP A 94 1.62 20.43 4.20
CA ASP A 94 2.39 21.62 3.80
C ASP A 94 3.11 21.36 2.47
N TRP A 95 3.73 20.21 2.32
CA TRP A 95 4.43 19.82 1.11
C TRP A 95 3.49 19.74 -0.11
N ILE A 96 2.34 19.07 -0.03
CA ILE A 96 1.41 18.96 -1.17
C ILE A 96 0.69 20.27 -1.47
N SER A 97 0.63 21.19 -0.52
CA SER A 97 -0.05 22.47 -0.70
C SER A 97 0.65 23.36 -1.74
N GLY A 98 1.98 23.30 -1.85
CA GLY A 98 2.75 24.05 -2.84
C GLY A 98 2.33 25.51 -2.95
N SER A 99 1.99 25.96 -4.16
CA SER A 99 1.57 27.35 -4.47
C SER A 99 0.10 27.66 -4.10
N SER A 100 -0.70 26.67 -3.68
CA SER A 100 -2.11 26.90 -3.34
C SER A 100 -2.28 27.82 -2.13
N LYS A 101 -3.22 28.76 -2.23
CA LYS A 101 -3.58 29.73 -1.16
C LYS A 101 -4.75 29.25 -0.31
N ARG A 102 -5.25 28.03 -0.52
CA ARG A 102 -6.37 27.48 0.23
C ARG A 102 -6.00 27.19 1.69
N GLY A 103 -6.99 27.27 2.57
CA GLY A 103 -6.85 26.83 3.95
C GLY A 103 -6.48 25.34 4.02
N LYS A 104 -5.63 25.00 4.98
CA LYS A 104 -5.07 23.66 5.19
C LYS A 104 -5.77 22.98 6.35
N SER A 105 -6.10 21.69 6.21
CA SER A 105 -6.71 20.90 7.26
C SER A 105 -6.33 19.43 7.16
N VAL A 106 -5.91 18.83 8.27
CA VAL A 106 -5.72 17.38 8.41
C VAL A 106 -6.98 16.78 9.02
N ILE A 107 -7.57 15.82 8.34
CA ILE A 107 -8.73 15.07 8.83
C ILE A 107 -8.25 13.74 9.35
N LYS A 108 -8.35 13.55 10.67
CA LYS A 108 -8.05 12.28 11.35
C LYS A 108 -9.38 11.67 11.80
N PRO A 109 -9.92 10.65 11.11
CA PRO A 109 -11.14 10.00 11.55
C PRO A 109 -10.93 9.33 12.90
N GLU A 110 -11.90 9.46 13.81
CA GLU A 110 -11.88 8.70 15.07
C GLU A 110 -11.97 7.22 14.74
N ASN A 111 -10.86 6.55 14.79
CA ASN A 111 -10.81 5.10 14.60
C ASN A 111 -11.10 4.43 15.94
N LYS A 112 -12.30 3.97 16.16
CA LYS A 112 -12.61 2.99 17.20
C LYS A 112 -12.01 1.67 16.73
N GLY A 113 -10.72 1.50 16.99
CA GLY A 113 -9.94 0.36 16.54
C GLY A 113 -10.65 -0.96 16.87
N ASN A 114 -10.72 -1.83 15.87
CA ASN A 114 -11.14 -3.21 16.11
C ASN A 114 -10.14 -3.88 17.06
N LYS A 115 -10.61 -4.83 17.87
CA LYS A 115 -9.72 -5.67 18.66
C LYS A 115 -8.73 -6.36 17.72
N SER A 116 -7.49 -6.52 18.18
CA SER A 116 -6.45 -7.22 17.43
C SER A 116 -5.87 -8.38 18.24
N LYS A 117 -5.66 -9.52 17.58
CA LYS A 117 -4.88 -10.65 18.09
C LYS A 117 -3.52 -10.56 17.41
N ILE A 118 -2.47 -10.33 18.19
CA ILE A 118 -1.09 -10.29 17.72
C ILE A 118 -0.32 -11.38 18.43
N LEU A 119 0.31 -12.26 17.67
CA LEU A 119 1.15 -13.35 18.18
C LEU A 119 2.56 -13.18 17.63
N ILE A 120 3.53 -13.63 18.40
CA ILE A 120 4.93 -13.75 17.98
C ILE A 120 5.36 -15.18 18.29
N ARG A 121 5.79 -15.93 17.25
CA ARG A 121 6.32 -17.28 17.36
C ARG A 121 7.79 -17.27 16.98
N TYR A 122 8.60 -17.89 17.82
CA TYR A 122 10.01 -18.11 17.55
C TYR A 122 10.20 -19.52 16.96
N PHE A 123 11.00 -19.62 15.91
CA PHE A 123 11.35 -20.85 15.22
C PHE A 123 12.88 -20.99 15.24
N ASP A 124 13.38 -22.20 15.48
CA ASP A 124 14.81 -22.46 15.36
C ASP A 124 15.26 -22.41 13.89
N GLU A 125 14.37 -22.85 13.00
CA GLU A 125 14.53 -22.76 11.54
C GLU A 125 13.16 -22.85 10.85
N PHE A 126 13.07 -22.43 9.59
CA PHE A 126 11.86 -22.59 8.78
C PHE A 126 11.96 -23.86 7.92
N SER A 127 11.46 -24.97 8.45
CA SER A 127 11.32 -26.26 7.79
C SER A 127 9.85 -26.69 7.73
N GLU A 128 9.55 -27.79 7.04
CA GLU A 128 8.17 -28.33 7.01
C GLU A 128 7.71 -28.73 8.42
N ASP A 129 8.60 -29.32 9.22
CA ASP A 129 8.28 -29.74 10.57
C ASP A 129 7.92 -28.55 11.48
N THR A 130 8.76 -27.53 11.50
CA THR A 130 8.55 -26.35 12.34
C THR A 130 7.35 -25.51 11.88
N VAL A 131 7.20 -25.29 10.56
CA VAL A 131 6.11 -24.50 9.97
C VAL A 131 4.76 -25.23 10.06
N SER A 132 4.74 -26.55 10.25
CA SER A 132 3.50 -27.32 10.41
C SER A 132 2.61 -26.82 11.56
N CYS A 133 3.20 -26.20 12.58
CA CYS A 133 2.46 -25.60 13.71
C CYS A 133 1.58 -24.40 13.30
N LEU A 134 1.77 -23.83 12.11
CA LEU A 134 0.95 -22.75 11.56
C LEU A 134 -0.33 -23.26 10.86
N LEU A 135 -0.41 -24.56 10.56
CA LEU A 135 -1.56 -25.14 9.84
C LEU A 135 -2.91 -24.85 10.50
N PRO A 136 -3.08 -24.89 11.84
CA PRO A 136 -4.37 -24.57 12.46
C PRO A 136 -4.82 -23.13 12.22
N GLU A 137 -3.88 -22.21 12.01
CA GLU A 137 -4.18 -20.81 11.74
C GLU A 137 -4.35 -20.52 10.24
N LEU A 138 -3.99 -21.43 9.34
CA LEU A 138 -4.04 -21.26 7.90
C LEU A 138 -5.12 -22.11 7.22
N ARG A 139 -5.42 -23.31 7.73
CA ARG A 139 -6.40 -24.22 7.12
C ARG A 139 -7.79 -23.64 7.16
N GLY A 140 -8.47 -23.70 6.01
CA GLY A 140 -9.81 -23.16 5.81
C GLY A 140 -9.87 -21.63 5.74
N LYS A 141 -8.72 -20.94 5.72
CA LYS A 141 -8.65 -19.46 5.81
C LYS A 141 -8.00 -18.84 4.58
N LYS A 142 -8.31 -17.57 4.37
CA LYS A 142 -7.60 -16.70 3.44
C LYS A 142 -6.51 -15.94 4.17
N ALA A 143 -5.27 -16.11 3.74
CA ALA A 143 -4.11 -15.56 4.41
C ALA A 143 -3.20 -14.79 3.45
N LEU A 144 -2.58 -13.72 3.95
CA LEU A 144 -1.33 -13.17 3.41
C LEU A 144 -0.18 -13.59 4.31
N PHE A 145 0.90 -14.05 3.69
CA PHE A 145 2.16 -14.33 4.35
C PHE A 145 3.21 -13.37 3.81
N PHE A 146 3.47 -12.30 4.54
CA PHE A 146 4.47 -11.32 4.16
C PHE A 146 5.89 -11.82 4.44
N CYS A 147 6.76 -11.64 3.47
CA CYS A 147 8.18 -11.97 3.54
C CYS A 147 9.03 -10.78 3.15
N ASN A 148 10.20 -10.65 3.77
CA ASN A 148 11.10 -9.51 3.54
C ASN A 148 11.91 -9.63 2.24
N SER A 149 11.91 -10.81 1.59
CA SER A 149 12.56 -11.05 0.31
C SER A 149 11.74 -11.93 -0.62
N ARG A 150 12.05 -11.87 -1.93
CA ARG A 150 11.45 -12.75 -2.94
C ARG A 150 11.78 -14.21 -2.65
N THR A 151 13.04 -14.50 -2.35
CA THR A 151 13.52 -15.84 -2.01
C THR A 151 12.74 -16.43 -0.84
N ASN A 152 12.53 -15.66 0.23
CA ASN A 152 11.78 -16.10 1.39
C ASN A 152 10.30 -16.34 1.06
N SER A 153 9.69 -15.54 0.17
CA SER A 153 8.30 -15.74 -0.24
C SER A 153 8.13 -17.02 -1.08
N GLU A 154 9.11 -17.34 -1.93
CA GLU A 154 9.14 -18.58 -2.70
C GLU A 154 9.39 -19.80 -1.82
N MET A 155 10.35 -19.70 -0.87
CA MET A 155 10.64 -20.74 0.11
C MET A 155 9.39 -21.07 0.94
N MET A 156 8.76 -20.06 1.55
CA MET A 156 7.59 -20.26 2.38
C MET A 156 6.40 -20.83 1.59
N SER A 157 6.18 -20.34 0.36
CA SER A 157 5.14 -20.91 -0.51
C SER A 157 5.39 -22.38 -0.83
N ARG A 158 6.65 -22.80 -1.01
CA ARG A 158 7.01 -24.21 -1.25
C ARG A 158 6.75 -25.07 -0.02
N ILE A 159 7.19 -24.62 1.16
CA ILE A 159 6.94 -25.33 2.44
C ILE A 159 5.43 -25.51 2.65
N LEU A 160 4.65 -24.45 2.53
CA LEU A 160 3.19 -24.50 2.74
C LEU A 160 2.49 -25.42 1.73
N LYS A 161 2.95 -25.47 0.47
CA LYS A 161 2.43 -26.41 -0.53
C LYS A 161 2.74 -27.87 -0.17
N ASN A 162 3.96 -28.17 0.30
CA ASN A 162 4.34 -29.51 0.73
C ASN A 162 3.50 -29.96 1.93
N LEU A 163 3.09 -29.03 2.79
CA LEU A 163 2.16 -29.26 3.89
C LEU A 163 0.68 -29.33 3.46
N GLY A 164 0.41 -29.31 2.15
CA GLY A 164 -0.93 -29.49 1.56
C GLY A 164 -1.80 -28.24 1.52
N LEU A 165 -1.24 -27.05 1.73
CA LEU A 165 -1.98 -25.78 1.61
C LEU A 165 -1.99 -25.25 0.16
N ASN A 166 -3.08 -24.58 -0.21
CA ASN A 166 -3.15 -23.85 -1.47
C ASN A 166 -2.34 -22.53 -1.38
N ALA A 167 -1.01 -22.64 -1.48
CA ALA A 167 -0.13 -21.49 -1.38
C ALA A 167 0.28 -20.98 -2.78
N LYS A 168 0.40 -19.65 -2.93
CA LYS A 168 0.86 -18.97 -4.14
C LYS A 168 1.91 -17.93 -3.77
N VAL A 169 2.62 -17.42 -4.78
CA VAL A 169 3.66 -16.40 -4.61
C VAL A 169 3.24 -15.11 -5.31
N HIS A 170 3.54 -13.97 -4.68
CA HIS A 170 3.28 -12.65 -5.24
C HIS A 170 4.43 -11.67 -4.93
N HIS A 171 5.25 -11.37 -5.91
CA HIS A 171 6.31 -10.38 -5.85
C HIS A 171 6.61 -9.80 -7.23
N SER A 172 7.40 -8.74 -7.30
CA SER A 172 7.65 -7.97 -8.53
C SER A 172 8.24 -8.77 -9.71
N SER A 173 8.93 -9.90 -9.45
CA SER A 173 9.47 -10.78 -10.50
C SER A 173 8.46 -11.79 -11.05
N VAL A 174 7.30 -11.95 -10.42
CA VAL A 174 6.18 -12.75 -10.99
C VAL A 174 5.53 -11.93 -12.08
N SER A 175 5.23 -12.57 -13.23
CA SER A 175 4.59 -11.88 -14.34
C SER A 175 3.28 -11.20 -13.92
N LYS A 176 2.96 -10.08 -14.55
CA LYS A 176 1.77 -9.28 -14.22
C LYS A 176 0.49 -10.13 -14.27
N ASN A 177 0.34 -10.93 -15.32
CA ASN A 177 -0.84 -11.80 -15.47
C ASN A 177 -0.99 -12.82 -14.32
N LEU A 178 0.10 -13.47 -13.89
CA LEU A 178 0.06 -14.41 -12.77
C LEU A 178 -0.24 -13.72 -11.42
N ARG A 179 0.21 -12.48 -11.25
CA ARG A 179 -0.12 -11.68 -10.07
C ARG A 179 -1.61 -11.35 -10.02
N GLU A 180 -2.15 -10.81 -11.13
CA GLU A 180 -3.59 -10.49 -11.26
C GLU A 180 -4.47 -11.72 -11.05
N ILE A 181 -4.10 -12.88 -11.60
CA ILE A 181 -4.80 -14.15 -11.36
C ILE A 181 -4.75 -14.55 -9.87
N SER A 182 -3.63 -14.33 -9.20
CA SER A 182 -3.49 -14.67 -7.78
C SER A 182 -4.28 -13.73 -6.88
N GLU A 183 -4.32 -12.45 -7.21
CA GLU A 183 -5.12 -11.42 -6.53
C GLU A 183 -6.62 -11.70 -6.69
N ASP A 184 -7.08 -11.97 -7.92
CA ASP A 184 -8.48 -12.32 -8.21
C ASP A 184 -8.90 -13.59 -7.47
N LYS A 185 -8.04 -14.63 -7.47
CA LYS A 185 -8.31 -15.85 -6.72
C LYS A 185 -8.38 -15.59 -5.21
N LEU A 186 -7.47 -14.81 -4.64
CA LEU A 186 -7.50 -14.51 -3.22
C LEU A 186 -8.80 -13.78 -2.84
N LYS A 187 -9.26 -12.87 -3.71
CA LYS A 187 -10.51 -12.14 -3.52
C LYS A 187 -11.75 -13.02 -3.66
N ASN A 188 -11.85 -13.76 -4.74
CA ASN A 188 -13.09 -14.37 -5.20
C ASN A 188 -13.20 -15.88 -4.92
N TYR A 189 -12.09 -16.59 -4.72
CA TYR A 189 -12.12 -18.02 -4.40
C TYR A 189 -12.71 -18.26 -3.00
N PRO A 190 -13.72 -19.12 -2.84
CA PRO A 190 -14.40 -19.31 -1.56
C PRO A 190 -13.64 -20.19 -0.57
N GLY A 191 -12.55 -20.81 -1.00
CA GLY A 191 -11.77 -21.76 -0.21
C GLY A 191 -10.52 -21.17 0.42
N GLU A 192 -9.76 -22.06 1.04
CA GLU A 192 -8.45 -21.80 1.64
C GLU A 192 -7.45 -21.32 0.60
N MET A 193 -6.74 -20.25 0.90
CA MET A 193 -5.63 -19.77 0.10
C MET A 193 -4.66 -18.95 0.93
N CYS A 194 -3.37 -19.24 0.81
CA CYS A 194 -2.29 -18.44 1.38
C CYS A 194 -1.46 -17.80 0.25
N LEU A 195 -1.33 -16.48 0.27
CA LEU A 195 -0.49 -15.76 -0.69
C LEU A 195 0.79 -15.29 0.00
N CYS A 196 1.92 -15.94 -0.31
CA CYS A 196 3.25 -15.55 0.16
C CYS A 196 3.74 -14.37 -0.68
N CYS A 197 3.97 -13.22 -0.05
CA CYS A 197 4.19 -11.97 -0.77
C CYS A 197 5.29 -11.12 -0.13
N THR A 198 5.80 -10.17 -0.91
CA THR A 198 6.63 -9.07 -0.42
C THR A 198 5.77 -7.83 -0.19
N SER A 199 6.37 -6.66 0.00
CA SER A 199 5.68 -5.36 0.15
C SER A 199 4.71 -5.01 -0.99
N THR A 200 4.75 -5.74 -2.10
CA THR A 200 3.81 -5.55 -3.22
C THR A 200 2.32 -5.67 -2.84
N MET A 201 2.03 -6.31 -1.71
CA MET A 201 0.66 -6.47 -1.19
C MET A 201 0.32 -5.51 -0.04
N GLU A 202 1.21 -4.57 0.27
CA GLU A 202 0.95 -3.55 1.32
C GLU A 202 -0.01 -2.46 0.84
N LEU A 203 0.12 -2.02 -0.41
CA LEU A 203 -0.54 -0.83 -0.94
C LEU A 203 -1.52 -1.15 -2.07
N GLY A 204 -2.63 -0.43 -2.11
CA GLY A 204 -3.48 -0.24 -3.28
C GLY A 204 -4.20 -1.47 -3.86
N ILE A 205 -4.05 -2.67 -3.28
CA ILE A 205 -4.65 -3.88 -3.83
C ILE A 205 -5.89 -4.29 -3.03
N ASP A 206 -7.00 -4.45 -3.72
CA ASP A 206 -8.24 -4.99 -3.14
C ASP A 206 -8.23 -6.52 -3.18
N VAL A 207 -7.75 -7.11 -2.12
CA VAL A 207 -7.68 -8.58 -1.94
C VAL A 207 -8.91 -9.16 -1.23
N GLY A 208 -9.94 -8.33 -1.02
CA GLY A 208 -11.12 -8.73 -0.27
C GLY A 208 -10.82 -8.89 1.23
N GLU A 209 -11.50 -9.83 1.86
CA GLU A 209 -11.36 -10.09 3.29
C GLU A 209 -10.36 -11.20 3.56
N LEU A 210 -9.50 -10.95 4.51
CA LEU A 210 -8.50 -11.88 4.97
C LEU A 210 -8.78 -12.27 6.43
N ASP A 211 -8.56 -13.53 6.74
CA ASP A 211 -8.73 -14.07 8.08
C ASP A 211 -7.50 -13.85 8.95
N VAL A 212 -6.31 -13.94 8.34
CA VAL A 212 -5.04 -13.80 9.03
C VAL A 212 -3.96 -13.20 8.13
N VAL A 213 -3.11 -12.40 8.73
CA VAL A 213 -1.83 -11.97 8.15
C VAL A 213 -0.70 -12.59 8.94
N MET A 214 0.19 -13.26 8.25
CA MET A 214 1.44 -13.76 8.80
C MET A 214 2.62 -12.96 8.26
N GLN A 215 3.66 -12.86 9.05
CA GLN A 215 4.86 -12.12 8.74
C GLN A 215 6.09 -12.95 9.05
N LEU A 216 6.88 -13.25 8.03
CA LEU A 216 8.21 -13.85 8.20
C LEU A 216 9.17 -12.76 8.65
N ASN A 217 9.71 -12.94 9.85
CA ASN A 217 10.55 -11.97 10.54
C ASN A 217 9.82 -10.63 10.81
N SER A 218 10.51 -9.59 11.21
CA SER A 218 9.88 -8.29 11.43
C SER A 218 9.90 -7.44 10.16
N PRO A 219 8.88 -6.61 9.90
CA PRO A 219 9.00 -5.55 8.92
C PRO A 219 9.99 -4.48 9.41
N SER A 220 10.45 -3.62 8.50
CA SER A 220 11.40 -2.55 8.83
C SER A 220 10.78 -1.35 9.53
N ALA A 221 9.44 -1.22 9.52
CA ALA A 221 8.75 -0.03 9.99
C ALA A 221 7.43 -0.36 10.68
N VAL A 222 7.03 0.47 11.65
CA VAL A 222 5.72 0.40 12.32
C VAL A 222 4.60 0.71 11.33
N ALA A 223 4.83 1.64 10.39
CA ALA A 223 3.90 1.95 9.31
C ALA A 223 3.56 0.70 8.48
N SER A 224 4.57 -0.05 8.02
CA SER A 224 4.39 -1.32 7.28
C SER A 224 3.61 -2.35 8.11
N PHE A 225 3.94 -2.53 9.38
CA PHE A 225 3.19 -3.42 10.27
C PHE A 225 1.70 -3.02 10.32
N ARG A 226 1.39 -1.75 10.51
CA ARG A 226 0.00 -1.27 10.59
C ARG A 226 -0.74 -1.44 9.27
N GLN A 227 -0.10 -1.16 8.14
CA GLN A 227 -0.69 -1.37 6.81
C GLN A 227 -1.01 -2.84 6.54
N ARG A 228 -0.07 -3.76 6.86
CA ARG A 228 -0.24 -5.21 6.75
C ARG A 228 -1.34 -5.71 7.68
N MET A 229 -1.33 -5.32 8.95
CA MET A 229 -2.36 -5.67 9.93
C MET A 229 -3.75 -5.19 9.48
N GLY A 230 -3.84 -4.01 8.88
CA GLY A 230 -5.07 -3.44 8.31
C GLY A 230 -5.64 -4.22 7.11
N ARG A 231 -4.98 -5.29 6.65
CA ARG A 231 -5.53 -6.21 5.65
C ARG A 231 -6.53 -7.20 6.26
N THR A 232 -6.54 -7.36 7.59
CA THR A 232 -7.51 -8.17 8.34
C THR A 232 -8.44 -7.29 9.19
N GLY A 233 -9.53 -7.87 9.69
CA GLY A 233 -10.43 -7.18 10.62
C GLY A 233 -11.16 -5.97 10.03
N ARG A 234 -11.41 -5.94 8.73
CA ARG A 234 -12.07 -4.81 8.05
C ARG A 234 -13.56 -4.73 8.30
N ARG A 235 -14.22 -5.85 8.58
CA ARG A 235 -15.65 -5.86 8.92
C ARG A 235 -15.87 -5.36 10.35
N LYS A 236 -16.99 -4.68 10.54
CA LYS A 236 -17.44 -4.28 11.88
C LYS A 236 -17.66 -5.54 12.73
N GLY A 237 -16.98 -5.59 13.87
CA GLY A 237 -17.10 -6.72 14.80
C GLY A 237 -16.10 -7.86 14.55
N THR A 238 -15.30 -7.82 13.50
CA THR A 238 -14.20 -8.78 13.30
C THR A 238 -12.93 -8.31 13.99
N MET A 239 -12.10 -9.26 14.41
CA MET A 239 -10.81 -9.01 15.05
C MET A 239 -9.70 -9.10 14.01
N SER A 240 -8.78 -8.14 13.99
CA SER A 240 -7.57 -8.27 13.19
C SER A 240 -6.68 -9.37 13.77
N HIS A 241 -6.19 -10.27 12.91
CA HIS A 241 -5.27 -11.33 13.31
C HIS A 241 -3.95 -11.18 12.57
N TYR A 242 -2.88 -10.98 13.34
CA TYR A 242 -1.52 -10.82 12.84
C TYR A 242 -0.55 -11.70 13.62
N GLU A 243 0.31 -12.43 12.91
CA GLU A 243 1.25 -13.34 13.53
C GLU A 243 2.65 -13.18 12.94
N PHE A 244 3.61 -12.89 13.81
CA PHE A 244 5.02 -12.88 13.46
C PHE A 244 5.59 -14.28 13.60
N CYS A 245 6.34 -14.73 12.59
CA CYS A 245 7.14 -15.96 12.59
C CYS A 245 8.61 -15.52 12.48
N VAL A 246 9.37 -15.65 13.54
CA VAL A 246 10.74 -15.14 13.63
C VAL A 246 11.74 -16.26 13.95
N ASP A 247 12.94 -16.21 13.36
CA ASP A 247 13.99 -17.24 13.51
C ASP A 247 15.29 -16.68 14.10
N GLU A 248 15.37 -15.39 14.37
CA GLU A 248 16.52 -14.75 14.97
C GLU A 248 16.10 -13.82 16.11
N GLU A 249 16.92 -13.71 17.15
CA GLU A 249 16.67 -12.80 18.30
C GLU A 249 16.51 -11.34 17.86
N PHE A 250 17.26 -10.91 16.84
CA PHE A 250 17.14 -9.58 16.30
C PHE A 250 15.72 -9.29 15.80
N TYR A 251 15.13 -10.20 15.05
CA TYR A 251 13.76 -10.03 14.54
C TYR A 251 12.70 -10.17 15.65
N LEU A 252 12.99 -10.98 16.68
CA LEU A 252 12.12 -11.09 17.85
C LEU A 252 12.04 -9.75 18.59
N ILE A 253 13.19 -9.16 18.90
CA ILE A 253 13.27 -7.85 19.57
C ILE A 253 12.59 -6.77 18.73
N ASN A 254 12.85 -6.74 17.43
CA ASN A 254 12.21 -5.78 16.53
C ASN A 254 10.69 -5.97 16.46
N ALA A 255 10.19 -7.20 16.40
CA ALA A 255 8.74 -7.47 16.39
C ALA A 255 8.07 -6.97 17.67
N ILE A 256 8.69 -7.20 18.84
CA ILE A 256 8.21 -6.70 20.14
C ILE A 256 8.20 -5.16 20.14
N ALA A 257 9.30 -4.53 19.71
CA ALA A 257 9.42 -3.08 19.64
C ALA A 257 8.36 -2.45 18.72
N ILE A 258 8.14 -3.02 17.53
CA ILE A 258 7.13 -2.57 16.56
C ILE A 258 5.72 -2.65 17.17
N VAL A 259 5.39 -3.76 17.83
CA VAL A 259 4.09 -3.94 18.48
C VAL A 259 3.89 -2.91 19.60
N GLU A 260 4.91 -2.67 20.42
CA GLU A 260 4.84 -1.70 21.52
C GLU A 260 4.71 -0.27 21.00
N LEU A 261 5.50 0.13 20.02
CA LEU A 261 5.40 1.44 19.37
C LEU A 261 4.02 1.65 18.74
N ALA A 262 3.50 0.61 18.06
CA ALA A 262 2.16 0.68 17.48
C ALA A 262 1.05 0.81 18.54
N ARG A 263 1.21 0.19 19.71
CA ARG A 263 0.29 0.35 20.86
C ARG A 263 0.31 1.78 21.40
N GLN A 264 1.48 2.40 21.45
CA GLN A 264 1.66 3.81 21.83
C GLN A 264 1.17 4.77 20.73
N LYS A 265 0.65 4.26 19.61
CA LYS A 265 0.24 5.03 18.43
C LYS A 265 1.39 5.81 17.77
N TRP A 266 2.62 5.43 18.07
CA TRP A 266 3.78 5.99 17.41
C TRP A 266 3.94 5.42 16.00
N ILE A 267 4.36 6.27 15.08
CA ILE A 267 4.64 5.93 13.68
C ILE A 267 5.77 6.83 13.23
N GLU A 268 6.59 6.31 12.33
CA GLU A 268 7.68 7.04 11.72
C GLU A 268 7.18 8.29 10.99
N SER A 269 7.95 9.36 11.07
CA SER A 269 7.75 10.52 10.22
C SER A 269 8.15 10.17 8.78
N THR A 270 7.31 10.54 7.84
CA THR A 270 7.61 10.43 6.41
C THR A 270 8.45 11.63 5.98
N PRO A 271 9.69 11.45 5.50
CA PRO A 271 10.49 12.56 5.00
C PRO A 271 9.77 13.19 3.80
N THR A 272 9.65 14.51 3.79
CA THR A 272 9.17 15.24 2.62
C THR A 272 10.36 15.71 1.79
N PRO A 273 10.29 15.67 0.44
CA PRO A 273 11.35 16.21 -0.38
C PRO A 273 11.54 17.69 -0.03
N LEU A 274 12.77 18.07 0.25
CA LEU A 274 13.11 19.49 0.37
C LEU A 274 12.72 20.19 -0.94
N ALA A 275 12.10 21.36 -0.86
CA ALA A 275 11.71 22.17 -2.01
C ALA A 275 12.90 22.73 -2.82
N ALA A 276 13.95 21.95 -2.97
CA ALA A 276 15.25 22.33 -3.47
C ALA A 276 15.41 22.10 -4.97
N TYR A 277 14.35 22.34 -5.74
CA TYR A 277 14.49 22.43 -7.20
C TYR A 277 13.79 23.70 -7.68
N THR A 278 14.37 24.82 -7.27
CA THR A 278 14.25 26.09 -8.02
C THR A 278 15.26 26.10 -9.14
#